data_b32f0b818bad29ed085156b4a4f30993
#
_entry.id   b32f0b818bad29ed085156b4a4f30993
#
_cell.length_a   1.000
_cell.length_b   1.000
_cell.length_c   1.000
_cell.angle_alpha   90.00
_cell.angle_beta   90.00
_cell.angle_gamma   90.00
#
_symmetry.space_group_name_H-M   'P 1'
#
loop_
_entity.id
_entity.type
_entity.pdbx_description
1 polymer ?
#
loop_
_entity_poly.entity_id
_entity_poly.type
_entity_poly.pdbx_seq_one_letter_code
_entity_poly.pdbx_strand_id
1 'polypeptide(L)'
;MQKYLFIFMLCIALKSTAQLSGGFSGIYNFQTESVGLGARALFREQKQIQISPQFAYFLPFNKVHEWTLGVALQYRVVKIGKFQSYALGHVGFNRWINFEDSYMKDAQPNNWNGEVGVGIRVGRNVKSFAEWRYNTKHREASIHIGLLFNKNAFTPKKQKCAAYD
;
A
#
# COMPACT_ATOMS: atom_id res chain seq x y z
N MET A 1 5.86 30.34 -6.83
CA MET A 1 4.62 30.40 -6.02
C MET A 1 3.71 29.16 -6.19
N GLN A 2 3.50 28.64 -7.39
CA GLN A 2 2.63 27.47 -7.64
C GLN A 2 3.01 26.19 -6.88
N LYS A 3 4.32 25.91 -6.69
CA LYS A 3 4.80 24.71 -5.98
C LYS A 3 4.42 24.71 -4.49
N TYR A 4 4.43 25.87 -3.84
CA TYR A 4 4.06 25.98 -2.42
C TYR A 4 2.54 25.91 -2.19
N LEU A 5 1.74 26.35 -3.17
CA LEU A 5 0.29 26.26 -3.12
C LEU A 5 -0.15 24.79 -3.14
N PHE A 6 0.52 23.94 -3.93
CA PHE A 6 0.24 22.51 -4.00
C PHE A 6 0.56 21.78 -2.69
N ILE A 7 1.71 22.12 -2.07
CA ILE A 7 2.10 21.58 -0.76
C ILE A 7 1.12 22.02 0.33
N PHE A 8 0.68 23.28 0.30
CA PHE A 8 -0.28 23.83 1.25
C PHE A 8 -1.67 23.19 1.11
N MET A 9 -2.17 23.00 -0.12
CA MET A 9 -3.40 22.24 -0.37
C MET A 9 -3.30 20.78 0.10
N LEU A 10 -2.15 20.12 -0.10
CA LEU A 10 -1.91 18.76 0.38
C LEU A 10 -1.94 18.71 1.92
N CYS A 11 -1.37 19.70 2.61
CA CYS A 11 -1.39 19.79 4.08
C CYS A 11 -2.80 20.07 4.64
N ILE A 12 -3.64 20.84 3.93
CA ILE A 12 -5.03 21.08 4.33
C ILE A 12 -5.89 19.81 4.16
N ALA A 13 -5.67 19.06 3.09
CA ALA A 13 -6.34 17.79 2.86
C ALA A 13 -6.03 16.75 3.96
N LEU A 14 -4.87 16.84 4.59
CA LEU A 14 -4.44 15.96 5.70
C LEU A 14 -5.10 16.32 7.06
N LYS A 15 -5.65 17.53 7.23
CA LYS A 15 -6.40 17.92 8.46
C LYS A 15 -7.82 17.37 8.52
N SER A 16 -8.34 16.82 7.41
CA SER A 16 -9.59 16.06 7.45
C SER A 16 -9.42 14.92 8.44
N THR A 17 -10.39 14.71 9.32
CA THR A 17 -10.48 13.64 10.34
C THR A 17 -10.46 12.23 9.71
N ALA A 18 -9.73 12.08 8.62
CA ALA A 18 -9.52 10.82 7.92
C ALA A 18 -8.82 9.86 8.88
N GLN A 19 -9.49 8.77 9.18
CA GLN A 19 -8.86 7.66 9.85
C GLN A 19 -7.72 7.19 8.98
N LEU A 20 -6.52 7.52 9.43
CA LEU A 20 -5.28 7.19 8.79
C LEU A 20 -4.70 5.94 9.44
N SER A 21 -4.36 4.96 8.65
CA SER A 21 -3.55 3.82 9.05
C SER A 21 -2.29 3.80 8.20
N GLY A 22 -1.16 3.49 8.82
CA GLY A 22 0.12 3.28 8.14
C GLY A 22 0.56 1.83 8.29
N GLY A 23 1.35 1.31 7.36
CA GLY A 23 1.82 -0.07 7.48
C GLY A 23 2.90 -0.47 6.51
N PHE A 24 3.36 -1.71 6.68
CA PHE A 24 4.41 -2.34 5.91
C PHE A 24 3.94 -3.65 5.32
N SER A 25 4.57 -4.08 4.24
CA SER A 25 4.30 -5.37 3.58
C SER A 25 5.58 -5.99 3.02
N GLY A 26 5.64 -7.31 3.07
CA GLY A 26 6.45 -8.11 2.18
C GLY A 26 5.67 -8.35 0.88
N ILE A 27 6.38 -8.35 -0.22
CA ILE A 27 5.85 -8.53 -1.57
C ILE A 27 6.63 -9.67 -2.22
N TYR A 28 5.92 -10.56 -2.88
CA TYR A 28 6.52 -11.59 -3.72
C TYR A 28 5.89 -11.54 -5.12
N ASN A 29 6.72 -11.41 -6.13
CA ASN A 29 6.32 -11.47 -7.54
C ASN A 29 6.66 -12.85 -8.09
N PHE A 30 5.66 -13.54 -8.65
CA PHE A 30 5.80 -14.93 -9.10
C PHE A 30 6.58 -15.06 -10.41
N GLN A 31 6.45 -14.10 -11.31
CA GLN A 31 7.07 -14.20 -12.64
C GLN A 31 8.56 -13.83 -12.60
N THR A 32 8.91 -12.85 -11.80
CA THR A 32 10.30 -12.39 -11.65
C THR A 32 11.01 -13.04 -10.47
N GLU A 33 10.29 -13.89 -9.70
CA GLU A 33 10.78 -14.52 -8.46
C GLU A 33 11.43 -13.50 -7.51
N SER A 34 10.94 -12.26 -7.51
CA SER A 34 11.52 -11.17 -6.76
C SER A 34 10.78 -10.92 -5.45
N VAL A 35 11.56 -10.58 -4.42
CA VAL A 35 11.07 -10.19 -3.11
C VAL A 35 11.18 -8.68 -2.94
N GLY A 36 10.12 -8.06 -2.45
CA GLY A 36 10.06 -6.62 -2.19
C GLY A 36 9.58 -6.29 -0.79
N LEU A 37 9.90 -5.08 -0.37
CA LEU A 37 9.38 -4.47 0.85
C LEU A 37 8.52 -3.26 0.45
N GLY A 38 7.34 -3.16 1.06
CA GLY A 38 6.40 -2.07 0.79
C GLY A 38 6.06 -1.28 2.05
N ALA A 39 5.81 0.01 1.86
CA ALA A 39 5.18 0.87 2.84
C ALA A 39 3.89 1.45 2.24
N ARG A 40 2.85 1.59 3.05
CA ARG A 40 1.57 2.16 2.62
C ARG A 40 0.91 2.99 3.68
N ALA A 41 0.14 3.97 3.25
CA ALA A 41 -0.85 4.63 4.06
C ALA A 41 -2.25 4.24 3.58
N LEU A 42 -3.22 4.22 4.47
CA LEU A 42 -4.61 3.94 4.14
C LEU A 42 -5.49 5.06 4.69
N PHE A 43 -6.15 5.77 3.79
CA PHE A 43 -7.07 6.85 4.09
C PHE A 43 -8.51 6.37 3.98
N ARG A 44 -9.41 7.00 4.77
CA ARG A 44 -10.86 6.72 4.75
C ARG A 44 -11.21 5.27 5.08
N GLU A 45 -10.46 4.65 5.96
CA GLU A 45 -10.55 3.23 6.28
C GLU A 45 -11.96 2.74 6.66
N GLN A 46 -12.80 3.59 7.24
CA GLN A 46 -14.19 3.23 7.59
C GLN A 46 -15.16 3.36 6.42
N LYS A 47 -14.78 4.03 5.34
CA LYS A 47 -15.64 4.19 4.17
C LYS A 47 -15.56 2.94 3.27
N GLN A 48 -16.51 2.82 2.37
CA GLN A 48 -16.54 1.73 1.39
C GLN A 48 -15.42 1.87 0.37
N ILE A 49 -15.16 3.09 -0.07
CA ILE A 49 -14.03 3.43 -0.95
C ILE A 49 -12.90 3.99 -0.09
N GLN A 50 -11.74 3.40 -0.21
CA GLN A 50 -10.53 3.71 0.53
C GLN A 50 -9.40 4.03 -0.45
N ILE A 51 -8.49 4.92 -0.07
CA ILE A 51 -7.36 5.35 -0.90
C ILE A 51 -6.08 4.95 -0.18
N SER A 52 -5.17 4.31 -0.89
CA SER A 52 -3.92 3.81 -0.33
C SER A 52 -2.72 4.20 -1.19
N PRO A 53 -2.05 5.32 -0.91
CA PRO A 53 -0.71 5.57 -1.44
C PRO A 53 0.24 4.49 -0.96
N GLN A 54 1.14 4.05 -1.85
CA GLN A 54 2.04 2.92 -1.61
C GLN A 54 3.40 3.19 -2.23
N PHE A 55 4.42 2.75 -1.53
CA PHE A 55 5.79 2.66 -2.02
C PHE A 55 6.26 1.22 -1.88
N ALA A 56 6.96 0.70 -2.87
CA ALA A 56 7.58 -0.61 -2.83
C ALA A 56 9.01 -0.53 -3.36
N TYR A 57 9.88 -1.33 -2.77
CA TYR A 57 11.25 -1.53 -3.21
C TYR A 57 11.51 -3.03 -3.32
N PHE A 58 11.95 -3.46 -4.50
CA PHE A 58 12.30 -4.85 -4.77
C PHE A 58 13.80 -5.04 -4.62
N LEU A 59 14.16 -6.06 -3.85
CA LEU A 59 15.56 -6.45 -3.66
C LEU A 59 16.14 -6.94 -5.00
N PRO A 60 17.41 -6.60 -5.28
CA PRO A 60 18.01 -6.95 -6.55
C PRO A 60 18.20 -8.46 -6.65
N PHE A 61 17.48 -9.07 -7.58
CA PHE A 61 17.89 -10.31 -8.20
C PHE A 61 18.57 -9.91 -9.53
N ASN A 62 19.80 -10.29 -9.77
CA ASN A 62 20.54 -9.97 -11.00
C ASN A 62 20.88 -8.47 -11.22
N LYS A 63 21.36 -7.75 -10.21
CA LYS A 63 21.90 -6.37 -10.28
C LYS A 63 20.87 -5.25 -10.58
N VAL A 64 19.65 -5.54 -11.02
CA VAL A 64 18.61 -4.54 -11.26
C VAL A 64 17.83 -4.29 -9.98
N HIS A 65 17.73 -3.04 -9.58
CA HIS A 65 16.88 -2.60 -8.46
C HIS A 65 15.61 -1.99 -9.02
N GLU A 66 14.48 -2.27 -8.38
CA GLU A 66 13.20 -1.68 -8.75
C GLU A 66 12.56 -0.99 -7.56
N TRP A 67 12.04 0.22 -7.79
CA TRP A 67 11.12 0.83 -6.85
C TRP A 67 9.84 1.26 -7.57
N THR A 68 8.74 1.20 -6.84
CA THR A 68 7.41 1.59 -7.31
C THR A 68 6.79 2.57 -6.36
N LEU A 69 6.22 3.64 -6.90
CA LEU A 69 5.39 4.59 -6.19
C LEU A 69 4.01 4.63 -6.86
N GLY A 70 2.95 4.44 -6.09
CA GLY A 70 1.61 4.41 -6.66
C GLY A 70 0.50 4.64 -5.67
N VAL A 71 -0.73 4.57 -6.18
CA VAL A 71 -1.95 4.73 -5.40
C VAL A 71 -2.91 3.60 -5.73
N ALA A 72 -3.42 2.93 -4.70
CA ALA A 72 -4.50 1.96 -4.83
C ALA A 72 -5.83 2.56 -4.38
N LEU A 73 -6.88 2.31 -5.16
CA LEU A 73 -8.28 2.45 -4.75
C LEU A 73 -8.77 1.07 -4.30
N GLN A 74 -9.27 1.00 -3.06
CA GLN A 74 -9.80 -0.22 -2.48
C GLN A 74 -11.30 -0.07 -2.27
N TYR A 75 -12.09 -1.01 -2.80
CA TYR A 75 -13.52 -1.12 -2.59
C TYR A 75 -13.81 -2.25 -1.63
N ARG A 76 -14.32 -1.92 -0.44
CA ARG A 76 -14.68 -2.91 0.57
C ARG A 76 -15.94 -3.67 0.15
N VAL A 77 -15.79 -4.97 -0.09
CA VAL A 77 -16.89 -5.86 -0.51
C VAL A 77 -17.66 -6.36 0.72
N VAL A 78 -16.94 -6.90 1.71
CA VAL A 78 -17.55 -7.49 2.91
C VAL A 78 -16.84 -6.96 4.16
N LYS A 79 -17.63 -6.77 5.25
CA LYS A 79 -17.11 -6.47 6.58
C LYS A 79 -17.93 -7.25 7.63
N ILE A 80 -17.29 -8.18 8.32
CA ILE A 80 -17.87 -8.97 9.38
C ILE A 80 -16.96 -8.87 10.61
N GLY A 81 -17.39 -8.11 11.60
CA GLY A 81 -16.62 -7.90 12.83
C GLY A 81 -15.23 -7.31 12.57
N LYS A 82 -14.17 -8.12 12.78
CA LYS A 82 -12.76 -7.74 12.55
C LYS A 82 -12.26 -8.08 11.14
N PHE A 83 -13.01 -8.86 10.40
CA PHE A 83 -12.67 -9.32 9.04
C PHE A 83 -13.21 -8.36 7.99
N GLN A 84 -12.41 -8.07 6.98
CA GLN A 84 -12.79 -7.30 5.80
C GLN A 84 -12.24 -7.96 4.55
N SER A 85 -13.04 -8.02 3.48
CA SER A 85 -12.56 -8.31 2.14
C SER A 85 -12.76 -7.09 1.23
N TYR A 86 -11.89 -6.94 0.25
CA TYR A 86 -11.93 -5.80 -0.68
C TYR A 86 -11.37 -6.18 -2.04
N ALA A 87 -11.88 -5.52 -3.06
CA ALA A 87 -11.28 -5.46 -4.39
C ALA A 87 -10.39 -4.20 -4.47
N LEU A 88 -9.36 -4.23 -5.28
CA LEU A 88 -8.47 -3.09 -5.47
C LEU A 88 -8.08 -2.90 -6.93
N GLY A 89 -7.90 -1.64 -7.30
CA GLY A 89 -7.20 -1.20 -8.49
C GLY A 89 -6.03 -0.31 -8.07
N HIS A 90 -4.87 -0.53 -8.64
CA HIS A 90 -3.65 0.22 -8.35
C HIS A 90 -3.06 0.78 -9.63
N VAL A 91 -2.59 2.02 -9.56
CA VAL A 91 -1.78 2.64 -10.61
C VAL A 91 -0.47 3.08 -9.98
N GLY A 92 0.63 2.66 -10.57
CA GLY A 92 1.97 2.91 -10.07
C GLY A 92 2.94 3.33 -11.17
N PHE A 93 3.90 4.14 -10.76
CA PHE A 93 5.10 4.45 -11.51
C PHE A 93 6.22 3.61 -10.94
N ASN A 94 6.88 2.82 -11.79
CA ASN A 94 8.06 2.07 -11.41
C ASN A 94 9.30 2.59 -12.14
N ARG A 95 10.44 2.47 -11.47
CA ARG A 95 11.74 2.79 -12.04
C ARG A 95 12.74 1.69 -11.73
N TRP A 96 13.42 1.25 -12.78
CA TRP A 96 14.53 0.32 -12.71
C TRP A 96 15.85 1.07 -12.66
N ILE A 97 16.71 0.70 -11.74
CA ILE A 97 18.07 1.23 -11.55
C ILE A 97 19.03 0.15 -12.00
N ASN A 98 20.16 0.53 -12.60
CA ASN A 98 21.17 -0.36 -13.21
C ASN A 98 20.57 -1.22 -14.35
N PHE A 99 19.66 -0.62 -15.07
CA PHE A 99 18.94 -1.25 -16.19
C PHE A 99 19.86 -1.64 -17.37
N GLU A 100 20.96 -0.91 -17.60
CA GLU A 100 21.94 -1.15 -18.68
C GLU A 100 22.60 -2.53 -18.56
N ASP A 101 22.61 -3.11 -17.36
CA ASP A 101 23.10 -4.46 -17.08
C ASP A 101 22.06 -5.56 -17.37
N SER A 102 20.85 -5.21 -17.84
CA SER A 102 19.78 -6.16 -18.10
C SER A 102 19.84 -6.68 -19.55
N TYR A 103 19.57 -7.96 -19.75
CA TYR A 103 19.48 -8.59 -21.07
C TYR A 103 18.22 -8.20 -21.86
N MET A 104 17.39 -7.31 -21.36
CA MET A 104 16.13 -6.91 -21.99
C MET A 104 16.34 -5.74 -22.94
N LYS A 105 16.51 -6.03 -24.23
CA LYS A 105 16.86 -5.05 -25.29
C LYS A 105 15.85 -3.90 -25.48
N ASP A 106 14.57 -4.08 -25.10
CA ASP A 106 13.49 -3.12 -25.36
C ASP A 106 12.82 -2.58 -24.09
N ALA A 107 13.35 -2.87 -22.91
CA ALA A 107 12.77 -2.42 -21.67
C ALA A 107 13.09 -0.95 -21.41
N GLN A 108 12.11 -0.19 -20.95
CA GLN A 108 12.28 1.21 -20.55
C GLN A 108 12.55 1.29 -19.04
N PRO A 109 13.52 2.15 -18.60
CA PRO A 109 13.84 2.28 -17.17
C PRO A 109 12.68 2.85 -16.34
N ASN A 110 11.75 3.55 -16.96
CA ASN A 110 10.61 4.17 -16.33
C ASN A 110 9.31 3.67 -16.92
N ASN A 111 8.43 3.15 -16.10
CA ASN A 111 7.18 2.57 -16.56
C ASN A 111 5.99 3.00 -15.70
N TRP A 112 4.84 3.21 -16.34
CA TRP A 112 3.55 3.21 -15.68
C TRP A 112 2.94 1.82 -15.76
N ASN A 113 2.41 1.33 -14.67
CA ASN A 113 1.74 0.04 -14.59
C ASN A 113 0.38 0.17 -13.90
N GLY A 114 -0.49 -0.77 -14.23
CA GLY A 114 -1.79 -0.93 -13.60
C GLY A 114 -1.94 -2.32 -13.04
N GLU A 115 -2.49 -2.42 -11.82
CA GLU A 115 -2.75 -3.70 -11.17
C GLU A 115 -4.22 -3.76 -10.74
N VAL A 116 -4.77 -4.95 -10.79
CA VAL A 116 -6.06 -5.28 -10.21
C VAL A 116 -5.88 -6.41 -9.22
N GLY A 117 -6.70 -6.45 -8.18
CA GLY A 117 -6.53 -7.49 -7.18
C GLY A 117 -7.65 -7.57 -6.17
N VAL A 118 -7.49 -8.54 -5.29
CA VAL A 118 -8.38 -8.77 -4.15
C VAL A 118 -7.55 -8.89 -2.88
N GLY A 119 -8.13 -8.54 -1.75
CA GLY A 119 -7.44 -8.63 -0.48
C GLY A 119 -8.38 -8.91 0.68
N ILE A 120 -7.78 -9.40 1.73
CA ILE A 120 -8.41 -9.60 3.03
C ILE A 120 -7.64 -8.83 4.09
N ARG A 121 -8.34 -8.41 5.12
CA ARG A 121 -7.77 -7.69 6.26
C ARG A 121 -8.46 -8.13 7.55
N VAL A 122 -7.66 -8.42 8.59
CA VAL A 122 -8.16 -8.90 9.87
C VAL A 122 -7.52 -8.12 11.01
N GLY A 123 -8.30 -7.64 11.95
CA GLY A 123 -7.82 -6.94 13.15
C GLY A 123 -8.60 -5.67 13.47
N ARG A 124 -8.22 -4.97 14.53
CA ARG A 124 -8.81 -3.68 14.96
C ARG A 124 -7.79 -2.55 14.86
N ASN A 125 -6.90 -2.44 15.83
CA ASN A 125 -5.87 -1.39 15.91
C ASN A 125 -4.64 -1.76 15.08
N VAL A 126 -4.23 -3.00 15.16
CA VAL A 126 -3.27 -3.64 14.27
C VAL A 126 -4.04 -4.61 13.40
N LYS A 127 -3.84 -4.52 12.10
CA LYS A 127 -4.53 -5.35 11.10
C LYS A 127 -3.51 -6.05 10.23
N SER A 128 -3.58 -7.36 10.22
CA SER A 128 -2.90 -8.15 9.20
C SER A 128 -3.67 -8.08 7.90
N PHE A 129 -2.98 -8.04 6.78
CA PHE A 129 -3.62 -8.12 5.47
C PHE A 129 -2.84 -9.04 4.54
N ALA A 130 -3.56 -9.61 3.59
CA ALA A 130 -3.03 -10.34 2.46
C ALA A 130 -3.76 -9.88 1.19
N GLU A 131 -3.02 -9.62 0.13
CA GLU A 131 -3.53 -9.20 -1.17
C GLU A 131 -2.93 -10.08 -2.25
N TRP A 132 -3.75 -10.50 -3.18
CA TRP A 132 -3.32 -11.04 -4.46
C TRP A 132 -3.56 -9.99 -5.54
N ARG A 133 -2.54 -9.69 -6.35
CA ARG A 133 -2.59 -8.66 -7.39
C ARG A 133 -2.11 -9.22 -8.72
N TYR A 134 -2.65 -8.70 -9.79
CA TYR A 134 -2.25 -8.98 -11.15
C TYR A 134 -1.92 -7.68 -11.88
N ASN A 135 -0.68 -7.56 -12.35
CA ASN A 135 -0.21 -6.46 -13.17
C ASN A 135 -0.64 -6.71 -14.62
N THR A 136 -1.46 -5.81 -15.15
CA THR A 136 -2.06 -5.96 -16.48
C THR A 136 -1.08 -5.70 -17.61
N LYS A 137 -0.06 -4.85 -17.39
CA LYS A 137 0.95 -4.49 -18.37
C LYS A 137 2.01 -5.59 -18.54
N HIS A 138 2.55 -6.05 -17.42
CA HIS A 138 3.64 -7.03 -17.42
C HIS A 138 3.13 -8.48 -17.32
N ARG A 139 1.81 -8.67 -17.15
CA ARG A 139 1.16 -9.98 -16.97
C ARG A 139 1.74 -10.77 -15.80
N GLU A 140 1.98 -10.09 -14.71
CA GLU A 140 2.62 -10.63 -13.52
C GLU A 140 1.65 -10.72 -12.36
N ALA A 141 1.71 -11.82 -11.62
CA ALA A 141 0.98 -11.97 -10.37
C ALA A 141 1.90 -11.73 -9.18
N SER A 142 1.37 -11.09 -8.13
CA SER A 142 2.11 -10.84 -6.90
C SER A 142 1.23 -11.08 -5.67
N ILE A 143 1.87 -11.45 -4.57
CA ILE A 143 1.27 -11.52 -3.24
C ILE A 143 1.90 -10.44 -2.36
N HIS A 144 1.05 -9.69 -1.63
CA HIS A 144 1.44 -8.71 -0.63
C HIS A 144 0.90 -9.15 0.72
N ILE A 145 1.76 -9.33 1.70
CA ILE A 145 1.38 -9.68 3.09
C ILE A 145 1.98 -8.64 4.02
N GLY A 146 1.19 -8.13 4.96
CA GLY A 146 1.69 -7.09 5.84
C GLY A 146 0.79 -6.73 7.01
N LEU A 147 1.19 -5.65 7.67
CA LEU A 147 0.52 -5.10 8.84
C LEU A 147 0.17 -3.64 8.60
N LEU A 148 -1.01 -3.25 9.07
CA LEU A 148 -1.49 -1.87 9.12
C LEU A 148 -1.73 -1.47 10.58
N PHE A 149 -1.23 -0.32 10.96
CA PHE A 149 -1.37 0.28 12.28
C PHE A 149 -2.28 1.51 12.19
N ASN A 150 -3.37 1.48 12.92
CA ASN A 150 -4.20 2.67 13.07
C ASN A 150 -3.53 3.62 14.10
N LYS A 151 -3.71 4.92 13.96
CA LYS A 151 -3.19 5.92 14.92
C LYS A 151 -3.52 5.59 16.39
N ASN A 152 -4.66 4.93 16.64
CA ASN A 152 -5.07 4.50 17.97
C ASN A 152 -4.34 3.24 18.48
N ALA A 153 -3.51 2.59 17.64
CA ALA A 153 -2.72 1.43 18.07
C ALA A 153 -1.69 1.78 19.15
N PHE A 154 -1.23 3.03 19.15
CA PHE A 154 -0.20 3.54 20.06
C PHE A 154 -0.75 4.45 21.16
N THR A 155 -2.07 4.67 21.20
CA THR A 155 -2.69 5.49 22.26
C THR A 155 -2.94 4.60 23.48
N PRO A 156 -2.31 4.85 24.63
CA PRO A 156 -2.58 4.09 25.84
C PRO A 156 -4.07 4.26 26.21
N LYS A 157 -4.74 3.16 26.47
CA LYS A 157 -6.09 3.21 27.02
C LYS A 157 -5.99 3.90 28.39
N LYS A 158 -6.62 5.07 28.55
CA LYS A 158 -6.84 5.64 29.86
C LYS A 158 -7.62 4.60 30.67
N GLN A 159 -6.96 3.93 31.60
CA GLN A 159 -7.65 3.15 32.63
C GLN A 159 -8.54 4.14 33.39
N LYS A 160 -9.85 3.96 33.28
CA LYS A 160 -10.74 4.60 34.26
C LYS A 160 -10.44 3.92 35.60
N CYS A 161 -9.73 4.59 36.48
CA CYS A 161 -9.71 4.19 37.85
C CYS A 161 -11.16 4.16 38.30
N ALA A 162 -11.65 2.99 38.72
CA ALA A 162 -12.90 2.92 39.44
C ALA A 162 -12.68 3.73 40.75
N ALA A 163 -13.31 4.88 40.83
CA ALA A 163 -13.39 5.57 42.11
C ALA A 163 -14.16 4.61 43.04
N TYR A 164 -13.51 4.23 44.11
CA TYR A 164 -14.20 3.61 45.27
C TYR A 164 -15.11 4.68 45.83
N ASP A 165 -16.42 4.52 45.64
CA ASP A 165 -17.44 5.11 46.50
C ASP A 165 -17.70 4.19 47.69
#